data_f7915ff629d46a27fced3caf8550f3ba
#
_entry.id   f7915ff629d46a27fced3caf8550f3ba
#
_cell.length_a   1.000
_cell.length_b   1.000
_cell.length_c   1.000
_cell.angle_alpha   90.00
_cell.angle_beta   90.00
_cell.angle_gamma   90.00
#
_symmetry.space_group_name_H-M   'P 1'
#
loop_
_entity.id
_entity.type
_entity.pdbx_description
1 polymer ?
#
loop_
_entity_poly.entity_id
_entity_poly.type
_entity_poly.pdbx_seq_one_letter_code
_entity_poly.pdbx_strand_id
1 'polypeptide(L)'
;HAPLLSELIRTSQIQKAEHVCRGTDITKSDFTLYLPRALGFLEYLYLAGMIYLQIGAYDEALHMWETAVSLPLEPVQAHQCASLKRAILLRLLRDGSIPSAETFFPFLDAVACSNYKRECNVYFEFAQAYGAYVLDSQNLLCDLVENSKLGFEGDNTLGLVEQCLQARPKHAICSLARVYKTFPLSRSGRAHV
;
A
#
# COMPACT_ATOMS: atom_id res chain seq x y z
N HIS A 1 15.57 -10.34 13.57
CA HIS A 1 14.75 -11.12 12.60
C HIS A 1 14.83 -10.55 11.15
N ALA A 2 15.02 -9.21 10.95
CA ALA A 2 15.05 -8.63 9.61
C ALA A 2 16.08 -9.28 8.65
N PRO A 3 17.35 -9.50 9.02
CA PRO A 3 18.30 -10.15 8.12
C PRO A 3 17.89 -11.58 7.72
N LEU A 4 17.26 -12.32 8.63
CA LEU A 4 16.75 -13.66 8.34
C LEU A 4 15.59 -13.60 7.32
N LEU A 5 14.66 -12.66 7.50
CA LEU A 5 13.54 -12.50 6.56
C LEU A 5 14.03 -12.07 5.17
N SER A 6 15.00 -11.15 5.11
CA SER A 6 15.62 -10.73 3.85
C SER A 6 16.22 -11.93 3.10
N GLU A 7 16.95 -12.80 3.80
CA GLU A 7 17.53 -14.01 3.20
C GLU A 7 16.47 -15.03 2.77
N LEU A 8 15.42 -15.24 3.57
CA LEU A 8 14.33 -16.15 3.21
C LEU A 8 13.53 -15.65 2.00
N ILE A 9 13.33 -14.34 1.86
CA ILE A 9 12.70 -13.74 0.66
C ILE A 9 13.62 -13.97 -0.55
N ARG A 10 14.92 -13.67 -0.42
CA ARG A 10 15.90 -13.84 -1.50
C ARG A 10 15.99 -15.30 -1.98
N THR A 11 15.82 -16.25 -1.09
CA THR A 11 15.83 -17.70 -1.40
C THR A 11 14.46 -18.26 -1.72
N SER A 12 13.44 -17.41 -1.86
CA SER A 12 12.04 -17.80 -2.14
C SER A 12 11.43 -18.80 -1.15
N GLN A 13 11.93 -18.83 0.09
CA GLN A 13 11.42 -19.71 1.16
C GLN A 13 10.27 -19.04 1.94
N ILE A 14 9.20 -18.64 1.24
CA ILE A 14 8.13 -17.81 1.78
C ILE A 14 7.40 -18.47 2.96
N GLN A 15 7.15 -19.79 2.91
CA GLN A 15 6.48 -20.51 4.02
C GLN A 15 7.29 -20.46 5.32
N LYS A 16 8.62 -20.56 5.23
CA LYS A 16 9.47 -20.42 6.42
C LYS A 16 9.48 -18.97 6.93
N ALA A 17 9.50 -18.00 6.02
CA ALA A 17 9.43 -16.59 6.39
C ALA A 17 8.10 -16.26 7.08
N GLU A 18 6.98 -16.78 6.59
CA GLU A 18 5.67 -16.67 7.24
C GLU A 18 5.69 -17.24 8.67
N HIS A 19 6.26 -18.43 8.86
CA HIS A 19 6.36 -19.03 10.18
C HIS A 19 7.16 -18.15 11.16
N VAL A 20 8.24 -17.52 10.70
CA VAL A 20 9.02 -16.57 11.51
C VAL A 20 8.18 -15.34 11.86
N CYS A 21 7.43 -14.79 10.90
CA CYS A 21 6.56 -13.64 11.15
C CYS A 21 5.46 -13.96 12.18
N ARG A 22 4.77 -15.09 12.04
CA ARG A 22 3.72 -15.53 12.97
C ARG A 22 4.24 -15.85 14.38
N GLY A 23 5.48 -16.34 14.48
CA GLY A 23 6.14 -16.63 15.76
C GLY A 23 6.67 -15.39 16.49
N THR A 24 6.69 -14.23 15.82
CA THR A 24 7.21 -13.00 16.41
C THR A 24 6.06 -12.19 17.02
N ASP A 25 5.98 -12.18 18.35
CA ASP A 25 5.01 -11.36 19.08
C ASP A 25 5.52 -9.90 19.15
N ILE A 26 4.98 -9.06 18.27
CA ILE A 26 5.36 -7.64 18.17
C ILE A 26 4.99 -6.87 19.44
N THR A 27 3.92 -7.28 20.14
CA THR A 27 3.42 -6.58 21.33
C THR A 27 4.33 -6.73 22.55
N LYS A 28 5.17 -7.76 22.56
CA LYS A 28 6.13 -8.04 23.65
C LYS A 28 7.52 -7.41 23.41
N SER A 29 7.70 -6.71 22.30
CA SER A 29 8.96 -6.05 22.01
C SER A 29 9.11 -4.81 22.88
N ASP A 30 10.07 -4.82 23.80
CA ASP A 30 10.47 -3.62 24.57
C ASP A 30 11.02 -2.58 23.59
N PHE A 31 10.18 -1.60 23.26
CA PHE A 31 10.50 -0.45 22.41
C PHE A 31 11.32 0.62 23.16
N THR A 32 12.28 0.24 23.97
CA THR A 32 13.27 1.17 24.47
C THR A 32 14.16 1.61 23.30
N LEU A 33 13.85 2.79 22.82
CA LEU A 33 14.24 3.43 21.56
C LEU A 33 15.75 3.73 21.47
N TYR A 34 16.56 2.70 21.27
CA TYR A 34 17.85 2.90 20.63
C TYR A 34 17.64 2.89 19.10
N LEU A 35 18.01 3.98 18.43
CA LEU A 35 17.82 4.19 17.00
C LEU A 35 18.17 2.96 16.12
N PRO A 36 19.28 2.22 16.34
CA PRO A 36 19.59 1.01 15.58
C PRO A 36 18.55 -0.11 15.72
N ARG A 37 17.91 -0.23 16.88
CA ARG A 37 16.84 -1.22 17.08
C ARG A 37 15.55 -0.81 16.39
N ALA A 38 15.23 0.48 16.39
CA ALA A 38 14.07 1.03 15.71
C ALA A 38 14.18 0.87 14.20
N LEU A 39 15.35 1.08 13.62
CA LEU A 39 15.61 0.85 12.18
C LEU A 39 15.50 -0.64 11.82
N GLY A 40 16.08 -1.54 12.62
CA GLY A 40 15.94 -2.98 12.41
C GLY A 40 14.50 -3.48 12.57
N PHE A 41 13.72 -2.84 13.45
CA PHE A 41 12.30 -3.13 13.59
C PHE A 41 11.49 -2.61 12.39
N LEU A 42 11.78 -1.41 11.92
CA LEU A 42 11.18 -0.86 10.71
C LEU A 42 11.44 -1.76 9.49
N GLU A 43 12.67 -2.21 9.30
CA GLU A 43 13.02 -3.14 8.23
C GLU A 43 12.25 -4.47 8.37
N TYR A 44 12.14 -4.99 9.59
CA TYR A 44 11.33 -6.17 9.87
C TYR A 44 9.87 -5.99 9.46
N LEU A 45 9.23 -4.88 9.86
CA LEU A 45 7.83 -4.59 9.50
C LEU A 45 7.64 -4.50 7.99
N TYR A 46 8.56 -3.84 7.29
CA TYR A 46 8.52 -3.73 5.83
C TYR A 46 8.59 -5.11 5.18
N LEU A 47 9.55 -5.95 5.58
CA LEU A 47 9.75 -7.29 5.02
C LEU A 47 8.59 -8.24 5.38
N ALA A 48 8.08 -8.18 6.61
CA ALA A 48 6.92 -8.97 7.02
C ALA A 48 5.69 -8.63 6.17
N GLY A 49 5.44 -7.35 5.92
CA GLY A 49 4.38 -6.93 5.00
C GLY A 49 4.55 -7.48 3.58
N MET A 50 5.78 -7.55 3.06
CA MET A 50 6.09 -8.16 1.77
C MET A 50 5.76 -9.67 1.74
N ILE A 51 6.08 -10.38 2.82
CA ILE A 51 5.78 -11.82 2.95
C ILE A 51 4.26 -12.04 3.00
N TYR A 52 3.56 -11.28 3.83
CA TYR A 52 2.10 -11.37 3.94
C TYR A 52 1.40 -11.03 2.61
N LEU A 53 1.90 -10.05 1.86
CA LEU A 53 1.40 -9.76 0.52
C LEU A 53 1.54 -10.97 -0.42
N GLN A 54 2.69 -11.64 -0.43
CA GLN A 54 2.96 -12.78 -1.32
C GLN A 54 2.07 -13.98 -1.04
N ILE A 55 1.68 -14.19 0.22
CA ILE A 55 0.75 -15.28 0.60
C ILE A 55 -0.72 -14.87 0.52
N GLY A 56 -1.01 -13.63 0.11
CA GLY A 56 -2.38 -13.11 -0.01
C GLY A 56 -3.03 -12.70 1.31
N ALA A 57 -2.28 -12.61 2.40
CA ALA A 57 -2.73 -12.17 3.72
C ALA A 57 -2.72 -10.63 3.77
N TYR A 58 -3.68 -10.00 3.09
CA TYR A 58 -3.70 -8.56 2.84
C TYR A 58 -3.92 -7.71 4.08
N ASP A 59 -4.70 -8.19 5.04
CA ASP A 59 -4.95 -7.46 6.28
C ASP A 59 -3.69 -7.41 7.16
N GLU A 60 -2.97 -8.52 7.24
CA GLU A 60 -1.69 -8.60 7.95
C GLU A 60 -0.62 -7.75 7.26
N ALA A 61 -0.55 -7.77 5.92
CA ALA A 61 0.37 -6.94 5.16
C ALA A 61 0.13 -5.45 5.42
N LEU A 62 -1.13 -5.01 5.37
CA LEU A 62 -1.52 -3.63 5.69
C LEU A 62 -1.15 -3.25 7.12
N HIS A 63 -1.47 -4.12 8.10
CA HIS A 63 -1.14 -3.88 9.50
C HIS A 63 0.37 -3.66 9.70
N MET A 64 1.22 -4.48 9.09
CA MET A 64 2.68 -4.32 9.17
C MET A 64 3.14 -2.99 8.58
N TRP A 65 2.68 -2.64 7.38
CA TRP A 65 3.09 -1.40 6.73
C TRP A 65 2.54 -0.14 7.39
N GLU A 66 1.31 -0.16 7.88
CA GLU A 66 0.73 0.96 8.63
C GLU A 66 1.45 1.17 9.96
N THR A 67 1.81 0.09 10.64
CA THR A 67 2.65 0.16 11.84
C THR A 67 4.03 0.75 11.51
N ALA A 68 4.65 0.35 10.40
CA ALA A 68 5.93 0.91 9.95
C ALA A 68 5.86 2.42 9.71
N VAL A 69 4.79 2.89 9.04
CA VAL A 69 4.55 4.32 8.78
C VAL A 69 4.33 5.11 10.08
N SER A 70 3.68 4.51 11.08
CA SER A 70 3.36 5.14 12.35
C SER A 70 4.55 5.27 13.30
N LEU A 71 5.71 4.67 12.99
CA LEU A 71 6.89 4.80 13.83
C LEU A 71 7.40 6.25 13.83
N PRO A 72 7.63 6.87 14.99
CA PRO A 72 8.10 8.25 15.11
C PRO A 72 9.62 8.33 14.85
N LEU A 73 10.02 8.18 13.60
CA LEU A 73 11.42 8.26 13.18
C LEU A 73 11.66 9.56 12.41
N GLU A 74 12.68 10.30 12.81
CA GLU A 74 13.12 11.52 12.15
C GLU A 74 14.60 11.40 11.73
N PRO A 75 14.92 11.69 10.47
CA PRO A 75 14.01 11.96 9.34
C PRO A 75 13.21 10.72 8.90
N VAL A 76 12.14 10.93 8.12
CA VAL A 76 11.35 9.83 7.54
C VAL A 76 12.27 8.89 6.76
N GLN A 77 12.18 7.61 7.05
CA GLN A 77 13.07 6.59 6.50
C GLN A 77 12.55 6.02 5.17
N ALA A 78 13.47 5.55 4.32
CA ALA A 78 13.12 4.96 3.02
C ALA A 78 12.14 3.78 3.14
N HIS A 79 12.30 2.91 4.13
CA HIS A 79 11.38 1.80 4.37
C HIS A 79 9.97 2.26 4.81
N GLN A 80 9.86 3.41 5.49
CA GLN A 80 8.55 3.99 5.81
C GLN A 80 7.84 4.46 4.53
N CYS A 81 8.54 5.20 3.66
CA CYS A 81 7.99 5.61 2.37
C CYS A 81 7.62 4.39 1.51
N ALA A 82 8.48 3.38 1.45
CA ALA A 82 8.22 2.15 0.70
C ALA A 82 7.01 1.37 1.26
N SER A 83 6.82 1.37 2.58
CA SER A 83 5.65 0.77 3.25
C SER A 83 4.38 1.54 2.89
N LEU A 84 4.42 2.88 2.95
CA LEU A 84 3.28 3.72 2.62
C LEU A 84 2.83 3.54 1.17
N LYS A 85 3.77 3.56 0.21
CA LYS A 85 3.49 3.34 -1.21
C LYS A 85 2.71 2.03 -1.44
N ARG A 86 3.14 0.96 -0.80
CA ARG A 86 2.49 -0.36 -0.88
C ARG A 86 1.16 -0.41 -0.14
N ALA A 87 1.08 0.23 1.02
CA ALA A 87 -0.18 0.30 1.79
C ALA A 87 -1.27 1.05 0.99
N ILE A 88 -0.92 2.15 0.31
CA ILE A 88 -1.85 2.88 -0.57
C ILE A 88 -2.38 1.94 -1.67
N LEU A 89 -1.49 1.27 -2.41
CA LEU A 89 -1.88 0.37 -3.49
C LEU A 89 -2.71 -0.81 -2.99
N LEU A 90 -2.32 -1.42 -1.88
CA LEU A 90 -3.04 -2.57 -1.33
C LEU A 90 -4.44 -2.18 -0.81
N ARG A 91 -4.60 -0.99 -0.23
CA ARG A 91 -5.93 -0.46 0.12
C ARG A 91 -6.79 -0.21 -1.11
N LEU A 92 -6.22 0.36 -2.18
CA LEU A 92 -6.95 0.51 -3.44
C LEU A 92 -7.37 -0.84 -4.01
N LEU A 93 -6.50 -1.83 -3.99
CA LEU A 93 -6.78 -3.18 -4.48
C LEU A 93 -7.89 -3.85 -3.67
N ARG A 94 -7.89 -3.72 -2.35
CA ARG A 94 -8.85 -4.36 -1.44
C ARG A 94 -10.17 -3.59 -1.36
N ASP A 95 -10.08 -2.29 -1.10
CA ASP A 95 -11.23 -1.46 -0.69
C ASP A 95 -11.73 -0.53 -1.82
N GLY A 96 -10.94 -0.31 -2.87
CA GLY A 96 -11.23 0.61 -3.98
C GLY A 96 -11.04 2.09 -3.63
N SER A 97 -10.58 2.40 -2.42
CA SER A 97 -10.34 3.76 -1.95
C SER A 97 -9.30 3.77 -0.83
N ILE A 98 -8.70 4.92 -0.61
CA ILE A 98 -7.86 5.17 0.57
C ILE A 98 -8.60 6.07 1.56
N PRO A 99 -8.35 5.94 2.87
CA PRO A 99 -8.85 6.89 3.85
C PRO A 99 -8.25 8.28 3.62
N SER A 100 -8.86 9.31 4.21
CA SER A 100 -8.29 10.66 4.17
C SER A 100 -6.88 10.67 4.78
N ALA A 101 -6.04 11.63 4.39
CA ALA A 101 -4.68 11.75 4.92
C ALA A 101 -4.67 11.88 6.46
N GLU A 102 -5.66 12.53 7.05
CA GLU A 102 -5.84 12.66 8.50
C GLU A 102 -6.12 11.31 9.17
N THR A 103 -6.89 10.45 8.52
CA THR A 103 -7.18 9.09 9.00
C THR A 103 -6.00 8.14 8.74
N PHE A 104 -5.22 8.39 7.69
CA PHE A 104 -4.04 7.60 7.37
C PHE A 104 -2.88 7.86 8.34
N PHE A 105 -2.78 9.11 8.83
CA PHE A 105 -1.66 9.58 9.66
C PHE A 105 -2.12 10.19 11.00
N PRO A 106 -2.95 9.51 11.80
CA PRO A 106 -3.56 10.13 12.98
C PRO A 106 -2.55 10.52 14.07
N PHE A 107 -1.33 9.99 14.02
CA PHE A 107 -0.30 10.17 15.06
C PHE A 107 0.96 10.88 14.56
N LEU A 108 1.00 11.27 13.28
CA LEU A 108 2.15 11.96 12.71
C LEU A 108 2.01 13.48 12.82
N ASP A 109 3.11 14.15 13.05
CA ASP A 109 3.14 15.61 13.02
C ASP A 109 3.02 16.16 11.58
N ALA A 110 2.80 17.47 11.48
CA ALA A 110 2.58 18.12 10.17
C ALA A 110 3.82 18.05 9.26
N VAL A 111 5.03 18.01 9.83
CA VAL A 111 6.29 17.95 9.07
C VAL A 111 6.46 16.56 8.47
N ALA A 112 6.28 15.51 9.26
CA ALA A 112 6.32 14.13 8.79
C ALA A 112 5.25 13.87 7.72
N CYS A 113 4.00 14.34 7.93
CA CYS A 113 2.94 14.25 6.93
C CYS A 113 3.31 14.95 5.61
N SER A 114 3.94 16.14 5.68
CA SER A 114 4.40 16.86 4.49
C SER A 114 5.50 16.09 3.75
N ASN A 115 6.44 15.50 4.47
CA ASN A 115 7.49 14.69 3.89
C ASN A 115 6.92 13.45 3.19
N TYR A 116 6.00 12.73 3.81
CA TYR A 116 5.33 11.59 3.18
C TYR A 116 4.57 11.99 1.91
N LYS A 117 3.82 13.10 1.95
CA LYS A 117 3.10 13.61 0.78
C LYS A 117 4.05 13.90 -0.37
N ARG A 118 5.20 14.51 -0.10
CA ARG A 118 6.20 14.81 -1.12
C ARG A 118 6.81 13.55 -1.72
N GLU A 119 7.28 12.62 -0.88
CA GLU A 119 7.97 11.39 -1.32
C GLU A 119 7.04 10.36 -1.97
N CYS A 120 5.74 10.42 -1.66
CA CYS A 120 4.74 9.48 -2.16
C CYS A 120 3.68 10.15 -3.05
N ASN A 121 3.95 11.36 -3.57
CA ASN A 121 2.98 12.17 -4.30
C ASN A 121 2.30 11.40 -5.43
N VAL A 122 3.07 10.72 -6.27
CA VAL A 122 2.56 9.93 -7.41
C VAL A 122 1.54 8.87 -6.97
N TYR A 123 1.74 8.26 -5.81
CA TYR A 123 0.81 7.26 -5.28
C TYR A 123 -0.49 7.88 -4.76
N PHE A 124 -0.42 9.08 -4.20
CA PHE A 124 -1.62 9.84 -3.81
C PHE A 124 -2.39 10.35 -5.04
N GLU A 125 -1.69 10.84 -6.07
CA GLU A 125 -2.29 11.21 -7.34
C GLU A 125 -2.95 10.00 -8.02
N PHE A 126 -2.28 8.86 -8.02
CA PHE A 126 -2.85 7.60 -8.52
C PHE A 126 -4.11 7.20 -7.75
N ALA A 127 -4.09 7.29 -6.42
CA ALA A 127 -5.25 6.96 -5.59
C ALA A 127 -6.43 7.90 -5.84
N GLN A 128 -6.16 9.19 -6.03
CA GLN A 128 -7.18 10.19 -6.37
C GLN A 128 -7.80 9.90 -7.74
N ALA A 129 -6.97 9.66 -8.76
CA ALA A 129 -7.42 9.32 -10.11
C ALA A 129 -8.18 7.97 -10.14
N TYR A 130 -7.76 7.00 -9.31
CA TYR A 130 -8.41 5.70 -9.18
C TYR A 130 -9.83 5.82 -8.67
N GLY A 131 -10.07 6.67 -7.66
CA GLY A 131 -11.38 6.90 -7.05
C GLY A 131 -12.32 7.77 -7.88
N ALA A 132 -11.81 8.47 -8.89
CA ALA A 132 -12.60 9.31 -9.77
C ALA A 132 -13.29 8.45 -10.85
N TYR A 133 -14.56 8.08 -10.65
CA TYR A 133 -15.34 7.27 -11.61
C TYR A 133 -16.05 8.14 -12.65
N VAL A 134 -15.34 9.10 -13.26
CA VAL A 134 -15.85 9.95 -14.34
C VAL A 134 -15.47 9.32 -15.70
N LEU A 135 -16.28 9.54 -16.73
CA LEU A 135 -16.15 8.91 -18.06
C LEU A 135 -14.76 9.01 -18.70
N ASP A 136 -14.02 10.10 -18.45
CA ASP A 136 -12.66 10.31 -18.98
C ASP A 136 -11.53 9.92 -18.00
N SER A 137 -11.87 9.47 -16.80
CA SER A 137 -10.86 9.17 -15.76
C SER A 137 -10.02 7.92 -16.07
N GLN A 138 -10.47 7.06 -16.98
CA GLN A 138 -9.69 5.88 -17.40
C GLN A 138 -8.45 6.30 -18.18
N ASN A 139 -8.60 7.19 -19.15
CA ASN A 139 -7.49 7.69 -19.97
C ASN A 139 -6.49 8.45 -19.09
N LEU A 140 -6.98 9.34 -18.21
CA LEU A 140 -6.13 10.07 -17.26
C LEU A 140 -5.33 9.13 -16.34
N LEU A 141 -5.94 8.04 -15.88
CA LEU A 141 -5.28 7.06 -15.02
C LEU A 141 -4.21 6.27 -15.81
N CYS A 142 -4.51 5.88 -17.05
CA CYS A 142 -3.55 5.21 -17.93
C CYS A 142 -2.37 6.12 -18.25
N ASP A 143 -2.61 7.38 -18.60
CA ASP A 143 -1.58 8.38 -18.88
C ASP A 143 -0.70 8.62 -17.64
N LEU A 144 -1.29 8.71 -16.46
CA LEU A 144 -0.53 8.86 -15.21
C LEU A 144 0.39 7.66 -14.97
N VAL A 145 -0.12 6.43 -15.17
CA VAL A 145 0.67 5.20 -14.99
C VAL A 145 1.81 5.15 -16.00
N GLU A 146 1.56 5.47 -17.28
CA GLU A 146 2.59 5.47 -18.32
C GLU A 146 3.68 6.52 -18.03
N ASN A 147 3.28 7.74 -17.65
CA ASN A 147 4.22 8.82 -17.32
C ASN A 147 5.04 8.53 -16.05
N SER A 148 4.50 7.76 -15.12
CA SER A 148 5.16 7.43 -13.84
C SER A 148 5.74 6.02 -13.80
N LYS A 149 5.73 5.30 -14.91
CA LYS A 149 6.11 3.88 -15.00
C LYS A 149 7.48 3.59 -14.43
N LEU A 150 8.49 4.38 -14.80
CA LEU A 150 9.86 4.25 -14.29
C LEU A 150 9.92 4.39 -12.76
N GLY A 151 9.08 5.24 -12.17
CA GLY A 151 8.98 5.37 -10.72
C GLY A 151 8.39 4.13 -10.07
N PHE A 152 7.31 3.57 -10.63
CA PHE A 152 6.69 2.33 -10.13
C PHE A 152 7.61 1.10 -10.31
N GLU A 153 8.38 1.04 -11.39
CA GLU A 153 9.40 0.01 -11.61
C GLU A 153 10.54 0.14 -10.60
N GLY A 154 11.07 1.35 -10.39
CA GLY A 154 12.13 1.63 -9.41
C GLY A 154 11.73 1.28 -7.97
N ASP A 155 10.46 1.50 -7.61
CA ASP A 155 9.90 1.13 -6.32
C ASP A 155 9.50 -0.36 -6.23
N ASN A 156 9.58 -1.11 -7.33
CA ASN A 156 9.11 -2.49 -7.46
C ASN A 156 7.63 -2.65 -7.06
N THR A 157 6.78 -1.75 -7.56
CA THR A 157 5.33 -1.70 -7.26
C THR A 157 4.46 -1.80 -8.51
N LEU A 158 5.04 -1.84 -9.71
CA LEU A 158 4.29 -1.86 -10.97
C LEU A 158 3.26 -2.99 -11.03
N GLY A 159 3.62 -4.20 -10.58
CA GLY A 159 2.68 -5.33 -10.53
C GLY A 159 1.45 -5.11 -9.64
N LEU A 160 1.60 -4.35 -8.52
CA LEU A 160 0.47 -3.95 -7.69
C LEU A 160 -0.40 -2.89 -8.39
N VAL A 161 0.23 -1.94 -9.09
CA VAL A 161 -0.49 -0.93 -9.90
C VAL A 161 -1.33 -1.60 -10.96
N GLU A 162 -0.78 -2.57 -11.69
CA GLU A 162 -1.51 -3.35 -12.70
C GLU A 162 -2.70 -4.13 -12.10
N GLN A 163 -2.50 -4.76 -10.93
CA GLN A 163 -3.59 -5.42 -10.21
C GLN A 163 -4.69 -4.43 -9.79
N CYS A 164 -4.33 -3.22 -9.36
CA CYS A 164 -5.29 -2.17 -9.06
C CYS A 164 -6.10 -1.79 -10.31
N LEU A 165 -5.44 -1.60 -11.46
CA LEU A 165 -6.12 -1.29 -12.72
C LEU A 165 -7.12 -2.38 -13.11
N GLN A 166 -6.74 -3.65 -12.96
CA GLN A 166 -7.62 -4.80 -13.22
C GLN A 166 -8.82 -4.87 -12.24
N ALA A 167 -8.62 -4.50 -10.97
CA ALA A 167 -9.67 -4.51 -9.96
C ALA A 167 -10.62 -3.32 -10.06
N ARG A 168 -10.22 -2.20 -10.70
CA ARG A 168 -10.97 -0.94 -10.76
C ARG A 168 -12.41 -1.09 -11.28
N PRO A 169 -12.70 -1.84 -12.37
CA PRO A 169 -14.09 -2.02 -12.85
C PRO A 169 -14.99 -2.66 -11.78
N LYS A 170 -14.49 -3.64 -11.03
CA LYS A 170 -15.20 -4.26 -9.93
C LYS A 170 -15.56 -3.22 -8.86
N HIS A 171 -14.61 -2.39 -8.44
CA HIS A 171 -14.84 -1.34 -7.43
C HIS A 171 -15.82 -0.28 -7.93
N ALA A 172 -15.76 0.10 -9.21
CA ALA A 172 -16.70 1.03 -9.82
C ALA A 172 -18.14 0.48 -9.75
N ILE A 173 -18.34 -0.79 -10.11
CA ILE A 173 -19.65 -1.46 -10.05
C ILE A 173 -20.15 -1.53 -8.60
N CYS A 174 -19.29 -1.92 -7.66
CA CYS A 174 -19.66 -1.97 -6.23
C CYS A 174 -20.02 -0.59 -5.68
N SER A 175 -19.33 0.46 -6.09
CA SER A 175 -19.63 1.84 -5.72
C SER A 175 -21.02 2.28 -6.24
N LEU A 176 -21.31 1.99 -7.51
CA LEU A 176 -22.62 2.27 -8.11
C LEU A 176 -23.74 1.48 -7.42
N ALA A 177 -23.52 0.22 -7.10
CA ALA A 177 -24.50 -0.62 -6.42
C ALA A 177 -24.86 -0.14 -5.01
N ARG A 178 -24.00 0.62 -4.34
CA ARG A 178 -24.29 1.26 -3.05
C ARG A 178 -25.26 2.45 -3.18
N VAL A 179 -25.24 3.13 -4.33
CA VAL A 179 -26.05 4.35 -4.57
C VAL A 179 -27.37 3.99 -5.25
N TYR A 180 -27.36 3.03 -6.15
CA TYR A 180 -28.54 2.67 -6.97
C TYR A 180 -29.03 1.27 -6.63
N LYS A 181 -30.33 1.15 -6.27
CA LYS A 181 -31.00 -0.17 -6.11
C LYS A 181 -31.12 -0.94 -7.41
N THR A 182 -31.25 -0.23 -8.54
CA THR A 182 -31.30 -0.79 -9.89
C THR A 182 -30.44 0.03 -10.84
N PHE A 183 -29.60 -0.64 -11.63
CA PHE A 183 -28.74 -0.01 -12.61
C PHE A 183 -28.99 -0.63 -14.01
N PRO A 184 -29.32 0.19 -15.05
CA PRO A 184 -29.53 -0.37 -16.39
C PRO A 184 -28.22 -0.88 -16.99
N LEU A 185 -28.19 -2.15 -17.40
CA LEU A 185 -27.05 -2.84 -17.99
C LEU A 185 -26.44 -2.10 -19.20
N SER A 186 -27.24 -1.33 -19.94
CA SER A 186 -26.77 -0.51 -21.06
C SER A 186 -25.75 0.57 -20.68
N ARG A 187 -25.72 1.00 -19.42
CA ARG A 187 -24.72 1.96 -18.91
C ARG A 187 -23.47 1.29 -18.36
N SER A 188 -23.56 0.03 -17.88
CA SER A 188 -22.41 -0.72 -17.41
C SER A 188 -21.49 -1.20 -18.54
N GLY A 189 -22.04 -1.44 -19.74
CA GLY A 189 -21.28 -1.87 -20.92
C GLY A 189 -20.43 -0.78 -21.59
N ARG A 190 -20.66 0.51 -21.28
CA ARG A 190 -19.84 1.62 -21.80
C ARG A 190 -18.58 1.90 -21.00
N ALA A 191 -18.39 1.23 -19.88
CA ALA A 191 -17.17 1.32 -19.08
C ALA A 191 -16.05 0.36 -19.56
N HIS A 192 -16.28 -0.37 -20.66
CA HIS A 192 -15.37 -1.40 -21.18
C HIS A 192 -14.94 -1.18 -22.65
N VAL A 193 -15.07 0.05 -23.17
CA VAL A 193 -14.54 0.39 -24.51
C VAL A 193 -13.58 1.55 -24.42
#